data_c1f2bf5bd870a316de0b3e750af1365d
#
_entry.id   c1f2bf5bd870a316de0b3e750af1365d
#
_cell.length_a   1.000
_cell.length_b   1.000
_cell.length_c   1.000
_cell.angle_alpha   90.00
_cell.angle_beta   90.00
_cell.angle_gamma   90.00
#
_symmetry.space_group_name_H-M   'P 1'
#
loop_
_entity.id
_entity.type
_entity.pdbx_description
1 polymer ?
#
loop_
_entity_poly.entity_id
_entity_poly.type
_entity_poly.pdbx_seq_one_letter_code
_entity_poly.pdbx_strand_id
1 'polypeptide(L)'
;MTAADLPQIPDVDIDSDGVFKYVLIRVHAVPPSGAPAGESKEIVRGYKWAEYHGEADIYDKVSGEMQKKGYDCVCLGGGRISHQSRDKKIHVYGYSMGYGRAQHSVSTEKIKARYPDYEVTWADDGY
;
A
#
# COMPACT_ATOMS: atom_id res chain seq x y z
N MET A 1 -15.00 9.53 -15.18
CA MET A 1 -14.51 8.81 -14.00
C MET A 1 -15.20 9.32 -12.76
N THR A 2 -15.72 8.46 -11.97
CA THR A 2 -16.49 8.84 -10.79
C THR A 2 -15.89 8.20 -9.55
N ALA A 3 -16.27 8.74 -8.39
CA ALA A 3 -15.84 8.18 -7.10
C ALA A 3 -16.29 6.72 -6.92
N ALA A 4 -17.29 6.29 -7.70
CA ALA A 4 -17.78 4.93 -7.63
C ALA A 4 -16.72 3.88 -8.03
N ASP A 5 -15.66 4.32 -8.71
CA ASP A 5 -14.59 3.40 -9.11
C ASP A 5 -13.61 3.07 -7.98
N LEU A 6 -13.71 3.76 -6.86
CA LEU A 6 -12.80 3.53 -5.75
C LEU A 6 -12.77 2.06 -5.29
N PRO A 7 -13.91 1.36 -5.13
CA PRO A 7 -13.87 -0.06 -4.75
C PRO A 7 -13.18 -0.96 -5.78
N GLN A 8 -13.02 -0.51 -7.01
CA GLN A 8 -12.37 -1.29 -8.06
C GLN A 8 -10.85 -1.21 -7.99
N ILE A 9 -10.31 -0.25 -7.24
CA ILE A 9 -8.88 -0.16 -7.05
C ILE A 9 -8.46 -1.30 -6.11
N PRO A 10 -7.50 -2.17 -6.51
CA PRO A 10 -7.11 -3.27 -5.64
C PRO A 10 -6.55 -2.76 -4.32
N ASP A 11 -6.96 -3.38 -3.23
CA ASP A 11 -6.43 -3.02 -1.92
C ASP A 11 -4.96 -3.39 -1.78
N VAL A 12 -4.53 -4.46 -2.44
CA VAL A 12 -3.17 -4.97 -2.31
C VAL A 12 -2.63 -5.29 -3.70
N ASP A 13 -1.46 -4.76 -4.00
CA ASP A 13 -0.69 -5.11 -5.18
C ASP A 13 0.77 -5.19 -4.77
N ILE A 14 1.26 -6.40 -4.57
CA ILE A 14 2.62 -6.64 -4.10
C ILE A 14 3.25 -7.72 -4.95
N ASP A 15 4.58 -7.63 -5.10
CA ASP A 15 5.33 -8.67 -5.80
C ASP A 15 5.30 -9.97 -5.02
N SER A 16 5.60 -11.07 -5.69
CA SER A 16 5.71 -12.38 -5.07
C SER A 16 7.17 -12.71 -4.78
N ASP A 17 7.38 -13.56 -3.80
CA ASP A 17 8.67 -14.19 -3.45
C ASP A 17 9.84 -13.23 -3.36
N GLY A 18 10.11 -12.81 -2.16
CA GLY A 18 11.25 -11.96 -1.88
C GLY A 18 10.96 -10.98 -0.76
N VAL A 19 11.96 -10.17 -0.49
CA VAL A 19 11.86 -9.06 0.47
C VAL A 19 11.90 -7.77 -0.35
N PHE A 20 10.93 -6.91 -0.14
CA PHE A 20 10.84 -5.67 -0.91
C PHE A 20 10.21 -4.56 -0.10
N LYS A 21 10.39 -3.34 -0.57
CA LYS A 21 9.85 -2.16 0.09
C LYS A 21 8.38 -1.98 -0.26
N TYR A 22 7.61 -1.41 0.66
CA TYR A 22 6.20 -1.14 0.43
C TYR A 22 5.78 0.19 1.02
N VAL A 23 4.65 0.70 0.54
CA VAL A 23 4.01 1.89 1.11
C VAL A 23 2.54 1.59 1.38
N LEU A 24 2.02 2.22 2.42
CA LEU A 24 0.59 2.25 2.72
C LEU A 24 0.09 3.62 2.30
N ILE A 25 -0.89 3.65 1.41
CA ILE A 25 -1.37 4.88 0.78
C ILE A 25 -2.86 5.03 1.03
N ARG A 26 -3.29 6.21 1.44
CA ARG A 26 -4.71 6.55 1.46
C ARG A 26 -5.08 7.20 0.14
N VAL A 27 -6.04 6.62 -0.55
CA VAL A 27 -6.58 7.13 -1.80
C VAL A 27 -7.94 7.71 -1.50
N HIS A 28 -8.20 8.94 -1.93
CA HIS A 28 -9.51 9.54 -1.71
C HIS A 28 -10.00 10.23 -2.99
N ALA A 29 -11.31 10.15 -3.19
CA ALA A 29 -11.92 10.78 -4.33
C ALA A 29 -11.90 12.29 -4.17
N VAL A 30 -11.65 12.99 -5.28
CA VAL A 30 -11.72 14.45 -5.30
C VAL A 30 -13.17 14.82 -5.55
N PRO A 31 -13.88 15.43 -4.59
CA PRO A 31 -15.28 15.76 -4.80
C PRO A 31 -15.42 16.93 -5.76
N PRO A 32 -16.56 17.03 -6.44
CA PRO A 32 -16.85 18.23 -7.21
C PRO A 32 -16.83 19.47 -6.32
N SER A 33 -16.58 20.62 -6.92
CA SER A 33 -16.53 21.88 -6.19
C SER A 33 -17.82 22.06 -5.37
N GLY A 34 -17.64 22.37 -4.08
CA GLY A 34 -18.75 22.58 -3.16
C GLY A 34 -19.35 21.33 -2.56
N ALA A 35 -18.90 20.15 -2.94
CA ALA A 35 -19.36 18.89 -2.36
C ALA A 35 -18.57 18.54 -1.12
N PRO A 36 -19.14 17.73 -0.21
CA PRO A 36 -18.37 17.21 0.92
C PRO A 36 -17.26 16.27 0.44
N ALA A 37 -16.28 16.02 1.31
CA ALA A 37 -15.17 15.13 1.00
C ALA A 37 -15.69 13.76 0.58
N GLY A 38 -15.08 13.19 -0.45
CA GLY A 38 -15.46 11.87 -0.94
C GLY A 38 -14.96 10.74 -0.08
N GLU A 39 -15.25 9.52 -0.50
CA GLU A 39 -14.79 8.32 0.19
C GLU A 39 -13.30 8.14 0.05
N SER A 40 -12.72 7.39 0.98
CA SER A 40 -11.31 7.06 0.92
C SER A 40 -11.11 5.61 1.32
N LYS A 41 -9.96 5.06 0.94
CA LYS A 41 -9.52 3.76 1.42
C LYS A 41 -8.00 3.68 1.43
N GLU A 42 -7.47 2.76 2.23
CA GLU A 42 -6.03 2.50 2.26
C GLU A 42 -5.71 1.34 1.33
N ILE A 43 -4.58 1.47 0.62
CA ILE A 43 -4.08 0.44 -0.28
C ILE A 43 -2.61 0.16 0.02
N VAL A 44 -2.20 -1.07 -0.26
CA VAL A 44 -0.83 -1.54 -0.03
C VAL A 44 -0.16 -1.76 -1.38
N ARG A 45 1.01 -1.17 -1.56
CA ARG A 45 1.79 -1.33 -2.80
C ARG A 45 3.24 -1.64 -2.44
N GLY A 46 3.75 -2.77 -2.94
CA GLY A 46 5.11 -3.18 -2.67
C GLY A 46 5.75 -3.82 -3.89
N TYR A 47 6.97 -3.36 -4.21
CA TYR A 47 7.60 -3.79 -5.45
C TYR A 47 9.10 -3.97 -5.27
N LYS A 48 9.63 -5.05 -5.87
CA LYS A 48 11.05 -5.36 -5.82
C LYS A 48 11.91 -4.31 -6.53
N TRP A 49 11.39 -3.69 -7.58
CA TRP A 49 12.16 -2.68 -8.31
C TRP A 49 12.48 -1.46 -7.45
N ALA A 50 11.74 -1.25 -6.38
CA ALA A 50 11.99 -0.14 -5.47
C ALA A 50 13.17 -0.37 -4.54
N GLU A 51 13.81 -1.52 -4.59
CA GLU A 51 14.96 -1.81 -3.73
C GLU A 51 16.07 -0.77 -3.90
N TYR A 52 16.27 -0.29 -5.11
CA TYR A 52 17.29 0.71 -5.40
C TYR A 52 16.76 2.13 -5.41
N HIS A 53 15.45 2.30 -5.44
CA HIS A 53 14.82 3.62 -5.61
C HIS A 53 14.14 4.11 -4.34
N GLY A 54 13.67 3.18 -3.51
CA GLY A 54 13.01 3.52 -2.26
C GLY A 54 11.50 3.65 -2.36
N GLU A 55 10.89 3.85 -1.20
CA GLU A 55 9.43 3.92 -1.10
C GLU A 55 8.87 5.14 -1.81
N ALA A 56 9.64 6.24 -1.88
CA ALA A 56 9.18 7.44 -2.56
C ALA A 56 8.85 7.18 -4.02
N ASP A 57 9.62 6.33 -4.69
CA ASP A 57 9.36 6.02 -6.09
C ASP A 57 8.11 5.19 -6.26
N ILE A 58 7.82 4.30 -5.31
CA ILE A 58 6.55 3.56 -5.32
C ILE A 58 5.39 4.53 -5.20
N TYR A 59 5.46 5.43 -4.23
CA TYR A 59 4.40 6.40 -4.00
C TYR A 59 4.20 7.31 -5.21
N ASP A 60 5.28 7.81 -5.80
CA ASP A 60 5.20 8.69 -6.97
C ASP A 60 4.51 7.99 -8.14
N LYS A 61 4.87 6.73 -8.38
CA LYS A 61 4.26 5.96 -9.46
C LYS A 61 2.76 5.76 -9.22
N VAL A 62 2.41 5.32 -8.03
CA VAL A 62 1.02 5.00 -7.70
C VAL A 62 0.17 6.26 -7.64
N SER A 63 0.66 7.32 -6.99
CA SER A 63 -0.11 8.56 -6.89
C SER A 63 -0.34 9.18 -8.27
N GLY A 64 0.66 9.10 -9.16
CA GLY A 64 0.48 9.59 -10.53
C GLY A 64 -0.60 8.83 -11.27
N GLU A 65 -0.65 7.51 -11.10
CA GLU A 65 -1.71 6.69 -11.71
C GLU A 65 -3.09 7.04 -11.15
N MET A 66 -3.17 7.27 -9.83
CA MET A 66 -4.44 7.60 -9.19
C MET A 66 -4.94 8.98 -9.58
N GLN A 67 -4.02 9.94 -9.71
CA GLN A 67 -4.39 11.29 -10.14
C GLN A 67 -5.00 11.29 -11.54
N LYS A 68 -4.50 10.45 -12.42
CA LYS A 68 -5.08 10.31 -13.77
C LYS A 68 -6.51 9.79 -13.73
N LYS A 69 -6.87 9.08 -12.66
CA LYS A 69 -8.22 8.55 -12.48
C LYS A 69 -9.12 9.48 -11.66
N GLY A 70 -8.61 10.64 -11.26
CA GLY A 70 -9.38 11.61 -10.50
C GLY A 70 -9.31 11.43 -8.99
N TYR A 71 -8.27 10.79 -8.48
CA TYR A 71 -8.09 10.59 -7.04
C TYR A 71 -6.87 11.34 -6.54
N ASP A 72 -6.91 11.72 -5.27
CA ASP A 72 -5.73 12.20 -4.56
C ASP A 72 -5.21 11.12 -3.64
N CYS A 73 -3.93 11.20 -3.32
CA CYS A 73 -3.26 10.21 -2.48
C CYS A 73 -2.49 10.88 -1.36
N VAL A 74 -2.37 10.18 -0.24
CA VAL A 74 -1.49 10.55 0.86
C VAL A 74 -0.71 9.31 1.26
N CYS A 75 0.61 9.41 1.36
CA CYS A 75 1.42 8.32 1.85
C CYS A 75 1.36 8.29 3.37
N LEU A 76 0.89 7.19 3.92
CA LEU A 76 0.72 7.04 5.36
C LEU A 76 1.96 6.44 6.03
N GLY A 77 2.93 6.01 5.24
CA GLY A 77 4.15 5.41 5.74
C GLY A 77 4.56 4.24 4.89
N GLY A 78 5.62 3.58 5.27
CA GLY A 78 6.13 2.45 4.52
C GLY A 78 6.84 1.45 5.40
N GLY A 79 7.53 0.52 4.75
CA GLY A 79 8.27 -0.53 5.40
C GLY A 79 8.73 -1.56 4.41
N ARG A 80 8.77 -2.80 4.86
CA ARG A 80 9.20 -3.93 4.04
C ARG A 80 8.22 -5.08 4.18
N ILE A 81 8.15 -5.89 3.14
CA ILE A 81 7.34 -7.11 3.13
C ILE A 81 8.27 -8.27 2.76
N SER A 82 8.21 -9.34 3.55
CA SER A 82 8.83 -10.61 3.22
C SER A 82 7.72 -11.55 2.74
N HIS A 83 7.75 -11.91 1.47
CA HIS A 83 6.71 -12.72 0.84
C HIS A 83 7.31 -14.07 0.44
N GLN A 84 6.85 -15.13 1.06
CA GLN A 84 7.34 -16.49 0.83
C GLN A 84 6.16 -17.36 0.40
N SER A 85 5.95 -17.46 -0.92
CA SER A 85 4.80 -18.17 -1.45
C SER A 85 4.87 -19.68 -1.20
N ARG A 86 6.08 -20.23 -1.19
CA ARG A 86 6.26 -21.65 -0.92
C ARG A 86 5.74 -22.03 0.45
N ASP A 87 5.99 -21.19 1.45
CA ASP A 87 5.57 -21.44 2.83
C ASP A 87 4.25 -20.78 3.16
N LYS A 88 3.67 -20.04 2.21
CA LYS A 88 2.45 -19.25 2.38
C LYS A 88 2.55 -18.34 3.60
N LYS A 89 3.64 -17.58 3.64
CA LYS A 89 3.91 -16.63 4.73
C LYS A 89 4.21 -15.26 4.18
N ILE A 90 3.65 -14.25 4.83
CA ILE A 90 3.96 -12.85 4.55
C ILE A 90 4.21 -12.15 5.87
N HIS A 91 5.33 -11.45 5.98
CA HIS A 91 5.68 -10.70 7.19
C HIS A 91 5.89 -9.23 6.82
N VAL A 92 5.25 -8.34 7.56
CA VAL A 92 5.29 -6.89 7.34
C VAL A 92 6.04 -6.24 8.49
N TYR A 93 7.04 -5.40 8.18
CA TYR A 93 7.90 -4.85 9.21
C TYR A 93 8.63 -3.60 8.69
N GLY A 94 9.47 -3.01 9.53
CA GLY A 94 10.35 -1.94 9.10
C GLY A 94 9.65 -0.59 8.97
N TYR A 95 10.32 0.36 8.32
CA TYR A 95 9.81 1.71 8.14
C TYR A 95 10.44 2.35 6.90
N SER A 96 9.86 3.45 6.46
CA SER A 96 10.41 4.25 5.36
C SER A 96 11.25 5.39 5.94
N MET A 97 12.40 5.62 5.37
CA MET A 97 13.26 6.74 5.78
C MET A 97 12.57 8.08 5.59
N GLY A 98 11.81 8.24 4.51
CA GLY A 98 11.16 9.50 4.20
C GLY A 98 9.76 9.63 4.78
N TYR A 99 9.01 8.53 4.86
CA TYR A 99 7.60 8.58 5.24
C TYR A 99 7.32 8.04 6.64
N GLY A 100 8.30 7.40 7.27
CA GLY A 100 8.12 6.80 8.59
C GLY A 100 7.51 5.42 8.50
N ARG A 101 7.16 4.88 9.66
CA ARG A 101 6.59 3.53 9.76
C ARG A 101 5.11 3.57 9.42
N ALA A 102 4.70 2.73 8.48
CA ALA A 102 3.28 2.53 8.20
C ALA A 102 2.62 1.85 9.38
N GLN A 103 1.31 1.98 9.47
CA GLN A 103 0.53 1.24 10.46
C GLN A 103 0.40 -0.20 9.96
N HIS A 104 1.36 -1.03 10.32
CA HIS A 104 1.47 -2.39 9.78
C HIS A 104 0.24 -3.26 10.08
N SER A 105 -0.46 -2.97 11.17
CA SER A 105 -1.70 -3.70 11.48
C SER A 105 -2.74 -3.52 10.38
N VAL A 106 -2.86 -2.30 9.85
CA VAL A 106 -3.79 -2.01 8.76
C VAL A 106 -3.33 -2.72 7.48
N SER A 107 -2.03 -2.60 7.15
CA SER A 107 -1.47 -3.26 5.97
C SER A 107 -1.69 -4.77 6.02
N THR A 108 -1.46 -5.37 7.20
CA THR A 108 -1.61 -6.80 7.40
C THR A 108 -3.06 -7.26 7.19
N GLU A 109 -4.03 -6.50 7.68
CA GLU A 109 -5.43 -6.84 7.45
C GLU A 109 -5.78 -6.84 5.97
N LYS A 110 -5.29 -5.85 5.22
CA LYS A 110 -5.52 -5.78 3.78
C LYS A 110 -4.89 -6.98 3.07
N ILE A 111 -3.63 -7.28 3.42
CA ILE A 111 -2.91 -8.41 2.81
C ILE A 111 -3.61 -9.73 3.14
N LYS A 112 -4.06 -9.90 4.37
CA LYS A 112 -4.76 -11.11 4.78
C LYS A 112 -6.03 -11.33 3.97
N ALA A 113 -6.77 -10.27 3.70
CA ALA A 113 -7.98 -10.37 2.90
C ALA A 113 -7.67 -10.81 1.47
N ARG A 114 -6.52 -10.38 0.93
CA ARG A 114 -6.10 -10.74 -0.42
C ARG A 114 -5.49 -12.14 -0.49
N TYR A 115 -4.84 -12.58 0.60
CA TYR A 115 -4.16 -13.88 0.69
C TYR A 115 -4.70 -14.66 1.87
N PRO A 116 -5.97 -15.11 1.84
CA PRO A 116 -6.60 -15.72 3.01
C PRO A 116 -5.96 -17.04 3.44
N ASP A 117 -5.22 -17.69 2.55
CA ASP A 117 -4.55 -18.96 2.86
C ASP A 117 -3.18 -18.77 3.49
N TYR A 118 -2.72 -17.51 3.61
CA TYR A 118 -1.38 -17.23 4.09
C TYR A 118 -1.38 -16.89 5.57
N GLU A 119 -0.25 -17.20 6.21
CA GLU A 119 0.01 -16.68 7.55
C GLU A 119 0.62 -15.28 7.37
N VAL A 120 -0.12 -14.27 7.74
CA VAL A 120 0.32 -12.88 7.59
C VAL A 120 0.56 -12.29 8.97
N THR A 121 1.78 -11.83 9.19
CA THR A 121 2.21 -11.29 10.49
C THR A 121 2.86 -9.93 10.30
N TRP A 122 3.04 -9.20 11.40
CA TRP A 122 3.72 -7.91 11.35
C TRP A 122 4.46 -7.65 12.65
N ALA A 123 5.39 -6.71 12.59
CA ALA A 123 6.15 -6.28 13.76
C ALA A 123 6.49 -4.80 13.61
N ASP A 124 6.61 -4.12 14.76
CA ASP A 124 6.98 -2.71 14.78
C ASP A 124 8.50 -2.51 14.89
N ASP A 125 9.23 -3.58 15.13
CA ASP A 125 10.67 -3.48 15.26
C ASP A 125 11.36 -3.73 13.93
N GLY A 126 12.64 -3.43 13.93
CA GLY A 126 13.47 -3.67 12.76
C GLY A 126 13.29 -2.63 11.69
N TYR A 127 13.82 -3.01 10.54
CA TYR A 127 13.94 -2.04 9.47
C TYR A 127 13.98 -2.78 8.13
#